data_5f325cc4bfec6ac64025de032bae832b
#
_entry.id   5f325cc4bfec6ac64025de032bae832b
#
_cell.length_a   1.000
_cell.length_b   1.000
_cell.length_c   1.000
_cell.angle_alpha   90.00
_cell.angle_beta   90.00
_cell.angle_gamma   90.00
#
_symmetry.space_group_name_H-M   'P 1'
#
loop_
_entity.id
_entity.type
_entity.pdbx_description
1 polymer ?
#
loop_
_entity_poly.entity_id
_entity_poly.type
_entity_poly.pdbx_seq_one_letter_code
_entity_poly.pdbx_strand_id
1 'polypeptide(L)'
;MISYRDATPADAATLDRFFDTSFCDTFGHLYRPEDLNAFLSSSGVEDWEADLRDPIYAFRIGEVDGVPVGYAKVGPLKLPVETDRPAILLDQLYILKEHHGVGIAHALMDWVLEEAARRGAEEMYLTVFVDNHRARRFYDRYGFEAVGRYDFMVGNHADEDIIMRKRL
;
A
#
# COMPACT_ATOMS: atom_id res chain seq x y z
N MET A 1 -11.19 6.88 -19.65
CA MET A 1 -11.75 5.62 -19.12
C MET A 1 -10.73 4.98 -18.19
N ILE A 2 -11.16 4.53 -17.03
CA ILE A 2 -10.30 3.87 -16.06
C ILE A 2 -10.31 2.36 -16.33
N SER A 3 -9.13 1.76 -16.41
CA SER A 3 -8.96 0.32 -16.55
C SER A 3 -8.05 -0.21 -15.45
N TYR A 4 -8.17 -1.51 -15.18
CA TYR A 4 -7.39 -2.17 -14.14
C TYR A 4 -6.72 -3.42 -14.70
N ARG A 5 -5.49 -3.66 -14.30
CA ARG A 5 -4.73 -4.85 -14.71
C ARG A 5 -3.75 -5.31 -13.65
N ASP A 6 -3.33 -6.55 -13.73
CA ASP A 6 -2.23 -7.04 -12.93
C ASP A 6 -0.91 -6.42 -13.41
N ALA A 7 -0.03 -6.10 -12.47
CA ALA A 7 1.29 -5.62 -12.79
C ALA A 7 2.20 -6.78 -13.23
N THR A 8 3.19 -6.46 -14.04
CA THR A 8 4.23 -7.39 -14.49
C THR A 8 5.60 -6.85 -14.08
N PRO A 9 6.68 -7.67 -14.13
CA PRO A 9 8.03 -7.16 -13.86
C PRO A 9 8.44 -5.96 -14.70
N ALA A 10 7.87 -5.80 -15.89
CA ALA A 10 8.11 -4.63 -16.74
C ALA A 10 7.59 -3.32 -16.15
N ASP A 11 6.72 -3.38 -15.15
CA ASP A 11 6.17 -2.21 -14.46
C ASP A 11 7.08 -1.69 -13.32
N ALA A 12 8.17 -2.36 -13.01
CA ALA A 12 9.00 -2.05 -11.84
C ALA A 12 9.47 -0.59 -11.80
N ALA A 13 10.04 -0.07 -12.88
CA ALA A 13 10.51 1.30 -12.92
C ALA A 13 9.37 2.32 -12.80
N THR A 14 8.23 2.03 -13.39
CA THR A 14 7.04 2.88 -13.31
C THR A 14 6.48 2.93 -11.90
N LEU A 15 6.37 1.78 -11.24
CA LEU A 15 5.90 1.70 -9.86
C LEU A 15 6.86 2.34 -8.87
N ASP A 16 8.16 2.19 -9.07
CA ASP A 16 9.16 2.85 -8.24
C ASP A 16 8.99 4.39 -8.29
N ARG A 17 8.89 4.96 -9.48
CA ARG A 17 8.63 6.40 -9.64
C ARG A 17 7.28 6.82 -9.07
N PHE A 18 6.26 6.01 -9.28
CA PHE A 18 4.91 6.29 -8.79
C PHE A 18 4.90 6.35 -7.26
N PHE A 19 5.54 5.39 -6.61
CA PHE A 19 5.66 5.37 -5.15
C PHE A 19 6.37 6.62 -4.63
N ASP A 20 7.53 6.94 -5.19
CA ASP A 20 8.31 8.11 -4.78
C ASP A 20 7.50 9.40 -4.91
N THR A 21 6.82 9.59 -6.03
CA THR A 21 5.98 10.77 -6.28
C THR A 21 4.82 10.84 -5.27
N SER A 22 4.09 9.74 -5.11
CA SER A 22 2.94 9.69 -4.21
C SER A 22 3.33 9.89 -2.75
N PHE A 23 4.44 9.28 -2.33
CA PHE A 23 4.93 9.41 -0.97
C PHE A 23 5.38 10.84 -0.68
N CYS A 24 6.14 11.45 -1.58
CA CYS A 24 6.56 12.85 -1.45
C CYS A 24 5.39 13.81 -1.41
N ASP A 25 4.41 13.64 -2.30
CA ASP A 25 3.24 14.51 -2.37
C ASP A 25 2.38 14.44 -1.08
N THR A 26 2.29 13.26 -0.47
CA THR A 26 1.46 13.05 0.70
C THR A 26 2.20 13.36 2.00
N PHE A 27 3.44 12.94 2.12
CA PHE A 27 4.17 12.91 3.39
C PHE A 27 5.48 13.71 3.38
N GLY A 28 5.99 14.12 2.21
CA GLY A 28 7.33 14.70 2.09
C GLY A 28 7.60 15.89 3.01
N HIS A 29 6.58 16.71 3.27
CA HIS A 29 6.67 17.88 4.14
C HIS A 29 6.90 17.54 5.63
N LEU A 30 6.71 16.28 6.02
CA LEU A 30 6.85 15.83 7.41
C LEU A 30 8.31 15.52 7.78
N TYR A 31 9.22 15.40 6.80
CA TYR A 31 10.54 14.86 7.00
C TYR A 31 11.63 15.87 6.65
N ARG A 32 12.79 15.72 7.33
CA ARG A 32 14.01 16.38 6.88
C ARG A 32 14.45 15.77 5.55
N PRO A 33 15.06 16.57 4.64
CA PRO A 33 15.50 16.06 3.34
C PRO A 33 16.39 14.83 3.41
N GLU A 34 17.30 14.76 4.40
CA GLU A 34 18.19 13.61 4.58
C GLU A 34 17.44 12.33 4.96
N ASP A 35 16.42 12.42 5.80
CA ASP A 35 15.59 11.27 6.18
C ASP A 35 14.75 10.79 5.01
N LEU A 36 14.13 11.71 4.29
CA LEU A 36 13.32 11.38 3.10
C LEU A 36 14.20 10.74 2.02
N ASN A 37 15.36 11.32 1.71
CA ASN A 37 16.26 10.77 0.71
C ASN A 37 16.78 9.38 1.10
N ALA A 38 17.12 9.16 2.35
CA ALA A 38 17.56 7.86 2.85
C ALA A 38 16.46 6.82 2.67
N PHE A 39 15.21 7.16 2.98
CA PHE A 39 14.08 6.27 2.84
C PHE A 39 13.82 5.92 1.37
N LEU A 40 13.72 6.92 0.49
CA LEU A 40 13.44 6.70 -0.94
C LEU A 40 14.56 5.94 -1.64
N SER A 41 15.82 6.11 -1.18
CA SER A 41 16.98 5.41 -1.73
C SER A 41 17.15 4.00 -1.18
N SER A 42 16.41 3.61 -0.13
CA SER A 42 16.52 2.28 0.49
C SER A 42 15.95 1.17 -0.39
N SER A 43 15.17 1.51 -1.39
CA SER A 43 14.55 0.58 -2.33
C SER A 43 14.65 1.15 -3.74
N GLY A 44 14.88 0.31 -4.72
CA GLY A 44 15.00 0.70 -6.11
C GLY A 44 14.27 -0.26 -7.05
N VAL A 45 14.46 -0.05 -8.36
CA VAL A 45 13.79 -0.84 -9.42
C VAL A 45 14.03 -2.34 -9.24
N GLU A 46 15.23 -2.74 -8.82
CA GLU A 46 15.56 -4.16 -8.62
C GLU A 46 14.72 -4.81 -7.53
N ASP A 47 14.42 -4.07 -6.46
CA ASP A 47 13.55 -4.56 -5.38
C ASP A 47 12.11 -4.73 -5.86
N TRP A 48 11.63 -3.79 -6.67
CA TRP A 48 10.31 -3.89 -7.30
C TRP A 48 10.22 -5.08 -8.25
N GLU A 49 11.26 -5.30 -9.06
CA GLU A 49 11.30 -6.46 -9.96
C GLU A 49 11.27 -7.77 -9.18
N ALA A 50 12.02 -7.86 -8.08
CA ALA A 50 12.05 -9.06 -7.24
C ALA A 50 10.66 -9.36 -6.67
N ASP A 51 9.98 -8.35 -6.14
CA ASP A 51 8.63 -8.52 -5.58
C ASP A 51 7.61 -8.86 -6.65
N LEU A 52 7.70 -8.25 -7.82
CA LEU A 52 6.80 -8.52 -8.95
C LEU A 52 6.96 -9.95 -9.50
N ARG A 53 8.14 -10.55 -9.34
CA ARG A 53 8.42 -11.95 -9.75
C ARG A 53 8.02 -12.96 -8.68
N ASP A 54 7.88 -12.53 -7.43
CA ASP A 54 7.61 -13.41 -6.30
C ASP A 54 6.09 -13.64 -6.16
N PRO A 55 5.61 -14.89 -6.29
CA PRO A 55 4.18 -15.20 -6.22
C PRO A 55 3.53 -14.94 -4.87
N ILE A 56 4.30 -14.68 -3.80
CA ILE A 56 3.72 -14.28 -2.51
C ILE A 56 3.15 -12.87 -2.53
N TYR A 57 3.58 -12.04 -3.50
CA TYR A 57 3.02 -10.70 -3.71
C TYR A 57 2.05 -10.70 -4.88
N ALA A 58 1.08 -9.80 -4.83
CA ALA A 58 0.24 -9.48 -5.98
C ALA A 58 0.06 -7.96 -6.07
N PHE A 59 0.04 -7.46 -7.30
CA PHE A 59 -0.07 -6.03 -7.59
C PHE A 59 -1.17 -5.79 -8.62
N ARG A 60 -1.98 -4.77 -8.36
CA ARG A 60 -3.01 -4.32 -9.30
C ARG A 60 -2.80 -2.85 -9.61
N ILE A 61 -2.81 -2.49 -10.89
CA ILE A 61 -2.63 -1.10 -11.36
C ILE A 61 -3.95 -0.60 -11.92
N GLY A 62 -4.35 0.60 -11.52
CA GLY A 62 -5.41 1.36 -12.16
C GLY A 62 -4.81 2.38 -13.12
N GLU A 63 -5.35 2.47 -14.32
CA GLU A 63 -4.83 3.31 -15.39
C GLU A 63 -5.92 4.17 -16.02
N VAL A 64 -5.56 5.37 -16.44
CA VAL A 64 -6.37 6.22 -17.30
C VAL A 64 -5.62 6.39 -18.61
N ASP A 65 -6.21 5.92 -19.70
CA ASP A 65 -5.60 5.96 -21.04
C ASP A 65 -4.17 5.39 -21.06
N GLY A 66 -3.96 4.28 -20.33
CA GLY A 66 -2.67 3.61 -20.27
C GLY A 66 -1.66 4.22 -19.30
N VAL A 67 -2.03 5.27 -18.57
CA VAL A 67 -1.16 5.94 -17.59
C VAL A 67 -1.57 5.52 -16.18
N PRO A 68 -0.66 4.94 -15.36
CA PRO A 68 -0.99 4.56 -14.00
C PRO A 68 -1.43 5.75 -13.14
N VAL A 69 -2.55 5.59 -12.44
CA VAL A 69 -3.10 6.61 -11.53
C VAL A 69 -3.28 6.07 -10.11
N GLY A 70 -3.10 4.79 -9.91
CA GLY A 70 -3.14 4.15 -8.60
C GLY A 70 -2.70 2.70 -8.68
N TYR A 71 -2.31 2.14 -7.54
CA TYR A 71 -2.02 0.71 -7.46
C TYR A 71 -2.23 0.19 -6.04
N ALA A 72 -2.39 -1.13 -5.93
CA ALA A 72 -2.42 -1.87 -4.68
C ALA A 72 -1.39 -2.99 -4.71
N LYS A 73 -0.78 -3.25 -3.56
CA LYS A 73 0.15 -4.36 -3.34
C LYS A 73 -0.29 -5.14 -2.11
N VAL A 74 -0.41 -6.44 -2.25
CA VAL A 74 -0.65 -7.36 -1.12
C VAL A 74 0.51 -8.34 -1.00
N GLY A 75 0.75 -8.83 0.20
CA GLY A 75 1.83 -9.77 0.48
C GLY A 75 1.71 -10.43 1.83
N PRO A 76 2.78 -11.09 2.30
CA PRO A 76 2.76 -11.77 3.58
C PRO A 76 2.72 -10.77 4.74
N LEU A 77 2.15 -11.19 5.87
CA LEU A 77 2.11 -10.39 7.09
C LEU A 77 3.53 -10.20 7.63
N LYS A 78 3.97 -8.95 7.74
CA LYS A 78 5.31 -8.55 8.22
C LYS A 78 5.25 -7.64 9.44
N LEU A 79 4.08 -7.49 10.04
CA LEU A 79 3.89 -6.62 11.19
C LEU A 79 4.13 -7.39 12.49
N PRO A 80 4.49 -6.68 13.60
CA PRO A 80 4.69 -7.31 14.91
C PRO A 80 3.35 -7.62 15.59
N VAL A 81 2.55 -8.46 14.96
CA VAL A 81 1.26 -8.94 15.49
C VAL A 81 1.31 -10.46 15.55
N GLU A 82 0.66 -11.02 16.56
CA GLU A 82 0.53 -12.46 16.73
C GLU A 82 -0.86 -12.89 16.27
N THR A 83 -0.90 -13.87 15.38
CA THR A 83 -2.16 -14.52 14.97
C THR A 83 -1.85 -15.94 14.53
N ASP A 84 -2.78 -16.85 14.82
CA ASP A 84 -2.77 -18.23 14.36
C ASP A 84 -3.67 -18.43 13.14
N ARG A 85 -4.30 -17.36 12.63
CA ARG A 85 -5.16 -17.40 11.45
C ARG A 85 -4.38 -17.07 10.18
N PRO A 86 -4.77 -17.64 9.04
CA PRO A 86 -4.22 -17.21 7.75
C PRO A 86 -4.43 -15.71 7.56
N ALA A 87 -3.34 -14.98 7.37
CA ALA A 87 -3.38 -13.53 7.30
C ALA A 87 -2.65 -13.01 6.06
N ILE A 88 -3.11 -11.87 5.55
CA ILE A 88 -2.52 -11.15 4.43
C ILE A 88 -2.28 -9.69 4.84
N LEU A 89 -1.25 -9.09 4.27
CA LEU A 89 -0.95 -7.67 4.46
C LEU A 89 -1.37 -6.89 3.21
N LEU A 90 -2.19 -5.86 3.40
CA LEU A 90 -2.32 -4.80 2.41
C LEU A 90 -1.11 -3.88 2.59
N ASP A 91 -0.08 -4.12 1.78
CA ASP A 91 1.22 -3.49 1.93
C ASP A 91 1.22 -2.04 1.44
N GLN A 92 0.59 -1.80 0.30
CA GLN A 92 0.52 -0.47 -0.31
C GLN A 92 -0.81 -0.27 -1.03
N LEU A 93 -1.37 0.92 -0.89
CA LEU A 93 -2.53 1.38 -1.64
C LEU A 93 -2.35 2.88 -1.87
N TYR A 94 -1.98 3.26 -3.08
CA TYR A 94 -1.70 4.64 -3.45
C TYR A 94 -2.49 5.05 -4.68
N ILE A 95 -3.12 6.22 -4.60
CA ILE A 95 -3.82 6.85 -5.71
C ILE A 95 -3.29 8.27 -5.85
N LEU A 96 -3.00 8.69 -7.07
CA LEU A 96 -2.60 10.07 -7.34
C LEU A 96 -3.66 11.04 -6.84
N LYS A 97 -3.23 12.13 -6.25
CA LYS A 97 -4.09 13.12 -5.61
C LYS A 97 -5.18 13.66 -6.55
N GLU A 98 -4.84 13.87 -7.82
CA GLU A 98 -5.74 14.37 -8.85
C GLU A 98 -6.88 13.38 -9.16
N HIS A 99 -6.71 12.12 -8.78
CA HIS A 99 -7.69 11.06 -9.02
C HIS A 99 -8.39 10.58 -7.76
N HIS A 100 -8.29 11.32 -6.65
CA HIS A 100 -9.04 11.02 -5.45
C HIS A 100 -10.55 11.29 -5.65
N GLY A 101 -11.38 10.48 -5.01
CA GLY A 101 -12.84 10.68 -5.01
C GLY A 101 -13.58 10.18 -6.24
N VAL A 102 -12.90 9.47 -7.15
CA VAL A 102 -13.51 8.93 -8.38
C VAL A 102 -13.67 7.40 -8.39
N GLY A 103 -13.51 6.76 -7.23
CA GLY A 103 -13.78 5.33 -7.07
C GLY A 103 -12.59 4.40 -7.28
N ILE A 104 -11.39 4.91 -7.58
CA ILE A 104 -10.21 4.06 -7.84
C ILE A 104 -9.80 3.28 -6.58
N ALA A 105 -9.80 3.92 -5.43
CA ALA A 105 -9.46 3.27 -4.16
C ALA A 105 -10.42 2.13 -3.84
N HIS A 106 -11.71 2.32 -4.10
CA HIS A 106 -12.73 1.28 -3.90
C HIS A 106 -12.51 0.10 -4.86
N ALA A 107 -12.25 0.36 -6.14
CA ALA A 107 -12.01 -0.69 -7.10
C ALA A 107 -10.77 -1.51 -6.76
N LEU A 108 -9.70 -0.85 -6.34
CA LEU A 108 -8.48 -1.53 -5.90
C LEU A 108 -8.70 -2.32 -4.61
N MET A 109 -9.43 -1.75 -3.64
CA MET A 109 -9.73 -2.46 -2.39
C MET A 109 -10.61 -3.70 -2.65
N ASP A 110 -11.58 -3.61 -3.54
CA ASP A 110 -12.41 -4.76 -3.91
C ASP A 110 -11.55 -5.88 -4.49
N TRP A 111 -10.60 -5.54 -5.36
CA TRP A 111 -9.63 -6.52 -5.87
C TRP A 111 -8.76 -7.11 -4.73
N VAL A 112 -8.30 -6.27 -3.80
CA VAL A 112 -7.50 -6.72 -2.63
C VAL A 112 -8.28 -7.75 -1.83
N LEU A 113 -9.57 -7.52 -1.59
CA LEU A 113 -10.42 -8.45 -0.85
C LEU A 113 -10.66 -9.75 -1.63
N GLU A 114 -10.83 -9.69 -2.93
CA GLU A 114 -10.94 -10.87 -3.80
C GLU A 114 -9.65 -11.70 -3.77
N GLU A 115 -8.49 -11.03 -3.84
CA GLU A 115 -7.19 -11.68 -3.77
C GLU A 115 -6.99 -12.37 -2.42
N ALA A 116 -7.37 -11.72 -1.32
CA ALA A 116 -7.32 -12.30 0.02
C ALA A 116 -8.18 -13.56 0.13
N ALA A 117 -9.40 -13.52 -0.41
CA ALA A 117 -10.31 -14.67 -0.44
C ALA A 117 -9.70 -15.83 -1.26
N ARG A 118 -9.13 -15.52 -2.42
CA ARG A 118 -8.50 -16.51 -3.29
C ARG A 118 -7.31 -17.20 -2.59
N ARG A 119 -6.60 -16.49 -1.72
CA ARG A 119 -5.48 -17.02 -0.92
C ARG A 119 -5.93 -17.72 0.36
N GLY A 120 -7.22 -17.73 0.66
CA GLY A 120 -7.74 -18.33 1.89
C GLY A 120 -7.44 -17.55 3.15
N ALA A 121 -7.16 -16.24 3.05
CA ALA A 121 -6.91 -15.41 4.21
C ALA A 121 -8.17 -15.22 5.04
N GLU A 122 -8.03 -15.24 6.35
CA GLU A 122 -9.11 -15.01 7.32
C GLU A 122 -8.99 -13.64 8.00
N GLU A 123 -7.81 -13.03 7.90
CA GLU A 123 -7.54 -11.69 8.42
C GLU A 123 -6.71 -10.89 7.44
N MET A 124 -6.97 -9.59 7.39
CA MET A 124 -6.17 -8.64 6.64
C MET A 124 -5.66 -7.56 7.57
N TYR A 125 -4.38 -7.24 7.43
CA TYR A 125 -3.71 -6.19 8.20
C TYR A 125 -3.21 -5.10 7.28
N LEU A 126 -3.09 -3.89 7.82
CA LEU A 126 -2.43 -2.76 7.19
C LEU A 126 -1.86 -1.85 8.28
N THR A 127 -0.99 -0.93 7.87
CA THR A 127 -0.62 0.23 8.71
C THR A 127 -1.06 1.50 8.03
N VAL A 128 -1.42 2.50 8.83
CA VAL A 128 -1.80 3.83 8.34
C VAL A 128 -1.25 4.88 9.29
N PHE A 129 -0.71 5.96 8.73
CA PHE A 129 -0.22 7.08 9.53
C PHE A 129 -1.34 7.64 10.41
N VAL A 130 -1.03 7.89 11.69
CA VAL A 130 -2.03 8.28 12.69
C VAL A 130 -2.83 9.54 12.28
N ASP A 131 -2.19 10.49 11.60
CA ASP A 131 -2.82 11.74 11.16
C ASP A 131 -3.39 11.68 9.74
N ASN A 132 -3.28 10.54 9.07
CA ASN A 132 -3.90 10.35 7.75
C ASN A 132 -5.39 10.02 7.91
N HIS A 133 -6.16 11.02 8.31
CA HIS A 133 -7.58 10.85 8.63
C HIS A 133 -8.42 10.40 7.44
N ARG A 134 -8.06 10.85 6.24
CA ARG A 134 -8.74 10.42 5.02
C ARG A 134 -8.64 8.91 4.80
N ALA A 135 -7.42 8.38 4.87
CA ALA A 135 -7.18 6.95 4.73
C ALA A 135 -7.84 6.16 5.87
N ARG A 136 -7.73 6.64 7.10
CA ARG A 136 -8.35 6.00 8.26
C ARG A 136 -9.86 5.87 8.09
N ARG A 137 -10.54 6.93 7.66
CA ARG A 137 -11.99 6.87 7.40
C ARG A 137 -12.33 5.90 6.29
N PHE A 138 -11.50 5.82 5.25
CA PHE A 138 -11.66 4.85 4.17
C PHE A 138 -11.60 3.41 4.72
N TYR A 139 -10.58 3.10 5.51
CA TYR A 139 -10.44 1.77 6.11
C TYR A 139 -11.51 1.45 7.15
N ASP A 140 -11.93 2.43 7.94
CA ASP A 140 -13.05 2.26 8.88
C ASP A 140 -14.31 1.81 8.15
N ARG A 141 -14.61 2.41 6.99
CA ARG A 141 -15.79 2.04 6.19
C ARG A 141 -15.72 0.60 5.65
N TYR A 142 -14.51 0.08 5.46
CA TYR A 142 -14.32 -1.32 5.07
C TYR A 142 -14.33 -2.30 6.27
N GLY A 143 -14.50 -1.79 7.48
CA GLY A 143 -14.57 -2.63 8.67
C GLY A 143 -13.22 -2.94 9.31
N PHE A 144 -12.17 -2.20 8.97
CA PHE A 144 -10.89 -2.31 9.67
C PHE A 144 -10.98 -1.67 11.04
N GLU A 145 -10.33 -2.29 12.02
CA GLU A 145 -10.27 -1.83 13.41
C GLU A 145 -8.81 -1.65 13.83
N ALA A 146 -8.54 -0.63 14.63
CA ALA A 146 -7.21 -0.42 15.20
C ALA A 146 -6.90 -1.53 16.22
N VAL A 147 -5.76 -2.19 16.05
CA VAL A 147 -5.33 -3.30 16.93
C VAL A 147 -3.94 -3.08 17.52
N GLY A 148 -3.22 -2.05 17.13
CA GLY A 148 -1.88 -1.78 17.65
C GLY A 148 -1.26 -0.55 17.07
N ARG A 149 -0.02 -0.31 17.45
CA ARG A 149 0.80 0.81 16.97
C ARG A 149 2.06 0.27 16.32
N TYR A 150 2.60 1.05 15.40
CA TYR A 150 3.79 0.68 14.65
C TYR A 150 4.62 1.91 14.35
N ASP A 151 5.92 1.83 14.57
CA ASP A 151 6.86 2.89 14.21
C ASP A 151 7.31 2.66 12.76
N PHE A 152 6.80 3.49 11.85
CA PHE A 152 7.22 3.46 10.45
C PHE A 152 8.43 4.37 10.26
N MET A 153 9.57 3.79 9.93
CA MET A 153 10.82 4.54 9.83
C MET A 153 11.00 5.19 8.47
N VAL A 154 11.25 6.49 8.47
CA VAL A 154 11.68 7.26 7.29
C VAL A 154 13.05 7.85 7.62
N GLY A 155 14.11 7.20 7.15
CA GLY A 155 15.46 7.48 7.62
C GLY A 155 15.54 7.27 9.14
N ASN A 156 15.92 8.29 9.88
CA ASN A 156 15.96 8.27 11.34
C ASN A 156 14.69 8.82 12.00
N HIS A 157 13.68 9.18 11.21
CA HIS A 157 12.40 9.67 11.70
C HIS A 157 11.41 8.52 11.87
N ALA A 158 10.77 8.42 13.03
CA ALA A 158 9.73 7.43 13.30
C ALA A 158 8.34 8.08 13.19
N ASP A 159 7.55 7.62 12.22
CA ASP A 159 6.13 7.97 12.14
C ASP A 159 5.34 7.07 13.06
N GLU A 160 4.36 7.65 13.75
CA GLU A 160 3.38 6.87 14.49
C GLU A 160 2.32 6.34 13.52
N ASP A 161 2.36 5.04 13.26
CA ASP A 161 1.36 4.35 12.47
C ASP A 161 0.43 3.55 13.37
N ILE A 162 -0.79 3.34 12.89
CA ILE A 162 -1.77 2.45 13.51
C ILE A 162 -1.81 1.16 12.70
N ILE A 163 -1.72 0.03 13.39
CA ILE A 163 -1.98 -1.27 12.78
C ILE A 163 -3.49 -1.50 12.81
N MET A 164 -4.06 -1.77 11.65
CA MET A 164 -5.48 -2.06 11.52
C MET A 164 -5.69 -3.49 11.02
N ARG A 165 -6.78 -4.10 11.45
CA ARG A 165 -7.15 -5.46 11.08
C ARG A 165 -8.60 -5.52 10.63
N LYS A 166 -8.85 -6.27 9.57
CA LYS A 166 -10.18 -6.67 9.13
C LYS A 166 -10.29 -8.19 9.20
N ARG A 167 -11.35 -8.69 9.78
CA ARG A 167 -11.72 -10.11 9.69
C ARG A 167 -12.47 -10.34 8.39
N LEU A 168 -12.05 -11.35 7.67
CA LEU A 168 -12.59 -11.67 6.34
C LEU A 168 -13.65 -12.77 6.42
#